data_e05228fa104223e271c4e033cd819ecd
#
_entry.id   e05228fa104223e271c4e033cd819ecd
#
_cell.length_a   1.000
_cell.length_b   1.000
_cell.length_c   1.000
_cell.angle_alpha   90.00
_cell.angle_beta   90.00
_cell.angle_gamma   90.00
#
_symmetry.space_group_name_H-M   'P 1'
#
loop_
_entity.id
_entity.type
_entity.pdbx_description
1 polymer ?
#
loop_
_entity_poly.entity_id
_entity_poly.type
_entity_poly.pdbx_seq_one_letter_code
_entity_poly.pdbx_strand_id
1 'polypeptide(L)'
;MKTLKPTLTIDIWSDLVCPWCWIAKKRFEQGLNSFEFRDQVVIRHHSYRLAGGTPTMPFREAIVKKLGSQHSAELMMNQVETAGKSEGLTYNFDTMMFGDTEDAHTLLTAARKAGIADAVEERFYRGSITEGRSLFDRNELVALAVEAGMAKIDAEAALENDDFRASVAGDEAHARSIGVSGVPVFVMNEKYAISGAQSADNFLNALRQVWDEQQTEFSATAGQTCGTEGCSI
;
A
#
# COMPACT_ATOMS: atom_id res chain seq x y z
N MET A 1 9.24 -28.69 20.14
CA MET A 1 9.70 -27.45 19.50
C MET A 1 8.73 -27.10 18.39
N LYS A 2 8.06 -25.93 18.43
CA LYS A 2 7.28 -25.46 17.27
C LYS A 2 8.28 -25.10 16.18
N THR A 3 8.31 -25.85 15.10
CA THR A 3 9.03 -25.45 13.88
C THR A 3 8.43 -24.12 13.42
N LEU A 4 9.21 -23.05 13.49
CA LEU A 4 8.87 -21.77 12.90
C LEU A 4 8.68 -22.01 11.40
N LYS A 5 7.46 -21.82 10.90
CA LYS A 5 7.23 -21.87 9.46
C LYS A 5 7.87 -20.63 8.85
N PRO A 6 8.54 -20.74 7.69
CA PRO A 6 9.05 -19.57 7.00
C PRO A 6 7.90 -18.62 6.65
N THR A 7 8.09 -17.35 6.88
CA THR A 7 7.08 -16.31 6.65
C THR A 7 7.65 -15.30 5.67
N LEU A 8 6.95 -15.07 4.56
CA LEU A 8 7.29 -14.04 3.59
C LEU A 8 6.71 -12.70 4.05
N THR A 9 7.54 -11.70 4.27
CA THR A 9 7.10 -10.36 4.64
C THR A 9 7.06 -9.46 3.42
N ILE A 10 5.98 -8.68 3.29
CA ILE A 10 5.79 -7.72 2.20
C ILE A 10 5.42 -6.37 2.80
N ASP A 11 6.32 -5.41 2.62
CA ASP A 11 6.11 -4.03 3.01
C ASP A 11 5.61 -3.24 1.79
N ILE A 12 4.47 -2.54 1.92
CA ILE A 12 3.80 -1.83 0.82
C ILE A 12 3.67 -0.35 1.18
N TRP A 13 4.32 0.51 0.41
CA TRP A 13 4.12 1.96 0.49
C TRP A 13 3.11 2.40 -0.56
N SER A 14 2.11 3.14 -0.14
CA SER A 14 1.03 3.66 -0.99
C SER A 14 0.54 5.03 -0.54
N ASP A 15 -0.15 5.74 -1.44
CA ASP A 15 -0.85 6.98 -1.13
C ASP A 15 -2.28 6.95 -1.69
N LEU A 16 -3.20 7.51 -0.94
CA LEU A 16 -4.64 7.51 -1.23
C LEU A 16 -5.03 8.47 -2.38
N VAL A 17 -4.15 9.40 -2.74
CA VAL A 17 -4.31 10.27 -3.93
C VAL A 17 -3.58 9.74 -5.15
N CYS A 18 -2.95 8.57 -5.05
CA CYS A 18 -2.25 7.94 -6.16
C CYS A 18 -3.18 6.97 -6.89
N PRO A 19 -3.63 7.29 -8.11
CA PRO A 19 -4.54 6.40 -8.84
C PRO A 19 -3.90 5.04 -9.19
N TRP A 20 -2.58 5.01 -9.40
CA TRP A 20 -1.84 3.77 -9.63
C TRP A 20 -1.75 2.86 -8.40
N CYS A 21 -1.83 3.43 -7.18
CA CYS A 21 -1.80 2.63 -5.95
C CYS A 21 -3.03 1.73 -5.83
N TRP A 22 -4.21 2.23 -6.20
CA TRP A 22 -5.44 1.42 -6.20
C TRP A 22 -5.39 0.27 -7.21
N ILE A 23 -4.88 0.54 -8.43
CA ILE A 23 -4.65 -0.51 -9.45
C ILE A 23 -3.65 -1.55 -8.94
N ALA A 24 -2.53 -1.09 -8.38
CA ALA A 24 -1.51 -1.98 -7.85
C ALA A 24 -2.03 -2.88 -6.73
N LYS A 25 -2.86 -2.32 -5.83
CA LYS A 25 -3.53 -3.08 -4.76
C LYS A 25 -4.35 -4.24 -5.37
N LYS A 26 -5.21 -3.97 -6.35
CA LYS A 26 -6.04 -5.01 -7.00
C LYS A 26 -5.21 -6.10 -7.66
N ARG A 27 -4.19 -5.72 -8.40
CA ARG A 27 -3.31 -6.67 -9.09
C ARG A 27 -2.47 -7.50 -8.13
N PHE A 28 -1.97 -6.88 -7.07
CA PHE A 28 -1.26 -7.58 -6.01
C PHE A 28 -2.17 -8.58 -5.29
N GLU A 29 -3.40 -8.19 -4.94
CA GLU A 29 -4.39 -9.07 -4.33
C GLU A 29 -4.70 -10.30 -5.22
N GLN A 30 -4.82 -10.10 -6.53
CA GLN A 30 -5.03 -11.21 -7.49
C GLN A 30 -3.81 -12.14 -7.54
N GLY A 31 -2.60 -11.59 -7.62
CA GLY A 31 -1.35 -12.38 -7.58
C GLY A 31 -1.20 -13.16 -6.29
N LEU A 32 -1.45 -12.51 -5.15
CA LEU A 32 -1.41 -13.15 -3.82
C LEU A 32 -2.46 -14.24 -3.66
N ASN A 33 -3.68 -14.03 -4.15
CA ASN A 33 -4.75 -15.05 -4.10
C ASN A 33 -4.40 -16.30 -4.92
N SER A 34 -3.54 -16.17 -5.93
CA SER A 34 -3.04 -17.28 -6.75
C SER A 34 -1.76 -17.90 -6.19
N PHE A 35 -1.19 -17.34 -5.13
CA PHE A 35 0.05 -17.83 -4.52
C PHE A 35 -0.23 -18.99 -3.58
N GLU A 36 0.49 -20.08 -3.75
CA GLU A 36 0.28 -21.36 -3.06
C GLU A 36 0.49 -21.28 -1.54
N PHE A 37 1.34 -20.34 -1.10
CA PHE A 37 1.73 -20.16 0.31
C PHE A 37 1.21 -18.85 0.90
N ARG A 38 0.11 -18.30 0.37
CA ARG A 38 -0.47 -17.02 0.79
C ARG A 38 -0.71 -16.91 2.30
N ASP A 39 -1.06 -18.01 2.95
CA ASP A 39 -1.30 -18.06 4.41
C ASP A 39 -0.01 -17.89 5.24
N GLN A 40 1.15 -17.88 4.58
CA GLN A 40 2.47 -17.65 5.16
C GLN A 40 3.05 -16.28 4.77
N VAL A 41 2.22 -15.42 4.18
CA VAL A 41 2.57 -14.03 3.84
C VAL A 41 2.10 -13.10 4.93
N VAL A 42 2.98 -12.22 5.37
CA VAL A 42 2.67 -11.10 6.26
C VAL A 42 2.79 -9.80 5.48
N ILE A 43 1.70 -9.07 5.37
CA ILE A 43 1.66 -7.78 4.68
C ILE A 43 1.72 -6.67 5.74
N ARG A 44 2.61 -5.70 5.49
CA ARG A 44 2.72 -4.47 6.26
C ARG A 44 2.47 -3.29 5.33
N HIS A 45 1.41 -2.56 5.57
CA HIS A 45 1.11 -1.35 4.83
C HIS A 45 1.79 -0.16 5.49
N HIS A 46 2.41 0.70 4.70
CA HIS A 46 3.11 1.90 5.11
C HIS A 46 2.53 3.13 4.39
N SER A 47 2.51 4.22 5.09
CA SER A 47 2.06 5.51 4.57
C SER A 47 3.14 6.17 3.72
N TYR A 48 2.73 6.80 2.61
CA TYR A 48 3.59 7.64 1.80
C TYR A 48 2.77 8.78 1.21
N ARG A 49 3.12 10.04 1.52
CA ARG A 49 2.39 11.21 1.03
C ARG A 49 3.09 11.82 -0.17
N LEU A 50 2.50 11.71 -1.35
CA LEU A 50 3.00 12.33 -2.58
C LEU A 50 2.94 13.86 -2.54
N ALA A 51 2.04 14.41 -1.72
CA ALA A 51 1.73 15.82 -1.64
C ALA A 51 1.83 16.37 -0.21
N GLY A 52 2.70 15.80 0.63
CA GLY A 52 2.88 16.25 2.02
C GLY A 52 3.13 17.76 2.13
N GLY A 53 2.32 18.45 2.94
CA GLY A 53 2.36 19.90 3.10
C GLY A 53 1.82 20.71 1.91
N THR A 54 1.27 20.07 0.87
CA THR A 54 0.74 20.76 -0.31
C THR A 54 -0.74 21.12 -0.13
N PRO A 55 -1.17 22.35 -0.46
CA PRO A 55 -2.58 22.71 -0.46
C PRO A 55 -3.40 21.84 -1.42
N THR A 56 -4.65 21.58 -1.04
CA THR A 56 -5.58 20.79 -1.87
C THR A 56 -5.94 21.55 -3.16
N MET A 57 -5.92 20.83 -4.28
CA MET A 57 -6.29 21.35 -5.60
C MET A 57 -6.95 20.25 -6.47
N PRO A 58 -7.64 20.60 -7.57
CA PRO A 58 -8.13 19.61 -8.53
C PRO A 58 -6.99 18.72 -9.04
N PHE A 59 -7.26 17.41 -9.12
CA PHE A 59 -6.24 16.44 -9.56
C PHE A 59 -5.70 16.74 -10.96
N ARG A 60 -6.58 17.11 -11.90
CA ARG A 60 -6.16 17.51 -13.27
C ARG A 60 -5.15 18.63 -13.25
N GLU A 61 -5.39 19.67 -12.44
CA GLU A 61 -4.48 20.80 -12.30
C GLU A 61 -3.12 20.39 -11.72
N ALA A 62 -3.14 19.55 -10.68
CA ALA A 62 -1.92 19.03 -10.08
C ALA A 62 -1.07 18.25 -11.09
N ILE A 63 -1.70 17.38 -11.92
CA ILE A 63 -1.00 16.57 -12.90
C ILE A 63 -0.48 17.42 -14.06
N VAL A 64 -1.23 18.44 -14.52
CA VAL A 64 -0.75 19.40 -15.52
C VAL A 64 0.50 20.12 -15.01
N LYS A 65 0.48 20.60 -13.76
CA LYS A 65 1.66 21.22 -13.12
C LYS A 65 2.85 20.25 -13.05
N LYS A 66 2.60 19.00 -12.69
CA LYS A 66 3.65 17.97 -12.55
C LYS A 66 4.27 17.56 -13.87
N LEU A 67 3.47 17.42 -14.93
CA LEU A 67 3.93 16.92 -16.25
C LEU A 67 4.25 18.05 -17.24
N GLY A 68 3.94 19.29 -16.89
CA GLY A 68 4.27 20.48 -17.69
C GLY A 68 3.35 20.73 -18.89
N SER A 69 2.39 19.82 -19.19
CA SER A 69 1.45 20.02 -20.29
C SER A 69 0.11 19.31 -20.05
N GLN A 70 -0.98 19.92 -20.56
CA GLN A 70 -2.31 19.33 -20.53
C GLN A 70 -2.36 18.01 -21.30
N HIS A 71 -1.73 17.97 -22.48
CA HIS A 71 -1.68 16.76 -23.30
C HIS A 71 -1.05 15.57 -22.57
N SER A 72 0.10 15.78 -21.90
CA SER A 72 0.75 14.72 -21.10
C SER A 72 -0.11 14.28 -19.92
N ALA A 73 -0.82 15.22 -19.29
CA ALA A 73 -1.74 14.92 -18.19
C ALA A 73 -2.92 14.06 -18.68
N GLU A 74 -3.53 14.41 -19.80
CA GLU A 74 -4.63 13.64 -20.42
C GLU A 74 -4.17 12.23 -20.82
N LEU A 75 -3.00 12.09 -21.44
CA LEU A 75 -2.44 10.76 -21.77
C LEU A 75 -2.27 9.90 -20.53
N MET A 76 -1.71 10.45 -19.45
CA MET A 76 -1.54 9.73 -18.19
C MET A 76 -2.88 9.31 -17.59
N MET A 77 -3.86 10.22 -17.52
CA MET A 77 -5.19 9.91 -16.99
C MET A 77 -5.89 8.83 -17.81
N ASN A 78 -5.84 8.89 -19.15
CA ASN A 78 -6.38 7.85 -20.04
C ASN A 78 -5.71 6.49 -19.84
N GLN A 79 -4.40 6.45 -19.58
CA GLN A 79 -3.68 5.21 -19.26
C GLN A 79 -4.18 4.62 -17.93
N VAL A 80 -4.35 5.46 -16.90
CA VAL A 80 -4.90 5.04 -15.60
C VAL A 80 -6.33 4.50 -15.76
N GLU A 81 -7.21 5.23 -16.45
CA GLU A 81 -8.59 4.79 -16.68
C GLU A 81 -8.65 3.45 -17.39
N THR A 82 -7.84 3.27 -18.45
CA THR A 82 -7.76 2.02 -19.20
C THR A 82 -7.27 0.88 -18.33
N ALA A 83 -6.19 1.10 -17.56
CA ALA A 83 -5.65 0.10 -16.66
C ALA A 83 -6.60 -0.19 -15.48
N GLY A 84 -7.26 0.83 -14.93
CA GLY A 84 -8.24 0.66 -13.86
C GLY A 84 -9.48 -0.09 -14.30
N LYS A 85 -9.97 0.18 -15.50
CA LYS A 85 -11.12 -0.53 -16.07
C LYS A 85 -10.89 -2.04 -16.20
N SER A 86 -9.68 -2.47 -16.52
CA SER A 86 -9.34 -3.90 -16.55
C SER A 86 -9.40 -4.57 -15.16
N GLU A 87 -9.26 -3.78 -14.09
CA GLU A 87 -9.38 -4.23 -12.69
C GLU A 87 -10.78 -3.97 -12.09
N GLY A 88 -11.77 -3.55 -12.91
CA GLY A 88 -13.13 -3.23 -12.45
C GLY A 88 -13.23 -1.89 -11.68
N LEU A 89 -12.24 -1.01 -11.83
CA LEU A 89 -12.20 0.29 -11.17
C LEU A 89 -12.75 1.40 -12.07
N THR A 90 -13.41 2.37 -11.46
CA THR A 90 -13.93 3.57 -12.16
C THR A 90 -13.24 4.81 -11.63
N TYR A 91 -12.70 5.62 -12.53
CA TYR A 91 -12.00 6.87 -12.21
C TYR A 91 -12.83 8.07 -12.64
N ASN A 92 -12.92 9.08 -11.77
CA ASN A 92 -13.57 10.36 -12.06
C ASN A 92 -12.58 11.50 -11.77
N PHE A 93 -11.67 11.74 -12.70
CA PHE A 93 -10.65 12.78 -12.56
C PHE A 93 -11.22 14.21 -12.55
N ASP A 94 -12.49 14.40 -12.90
CA ASP A 94 -13.13 15.72 -12.89
C ASP A 94 -13.49 16.16 -11.46
N THR A 95 -13.75 15.19 -10.58
CA THR A 95 -14.10 15.45 -9.17
C THR A 95 -12.98 15.10 -8.20
N MET A 96 -11.99 14.35 -8.66
CA MET A 96 -10.86 13.93 -7.82
C MET A 96 -10.02 15.14 -7.42
N MET A 97 -9.63 15.19 -6.14
CA MET A 97 -8.74 16.20 -5.57
C MET A 97 -7.36 15.61 -5.27
N PHE A 98 -6.36 16.47 -5.19
CA PHE A 98 -4.97 16.15 -4.86
C PHE A 98 -4.49 17.09 -3.76
N GLY A 99 -3.81 16.57 -2.75
CA GLY A 99 -3.33 17.34 -1.60
C GLY A 99 -2.69 16.44 -0.55
N ASP A 100 -2.42 17.00 0.62
CA ASP A 100 -1.81 16.28 1.74
C ASP A 100 -2.80 15.29 2.36
N THR A 101 -2.43 14.01 2.37
CA THR A 101 -3.23 12.88 2.87
C THR A 101 -2.90 12.49 4.31
N GLU A 102 -2.29 13.37 5.12
CA GLU A 102 -1.87 13.04 6.49
C GLU A 102 -3.03 12.52 7.34
N ASP A 103 -4.17 13.23 7.38
CA ASP A 103 -5.33 12.82 8.16
C ASP A 103 -5.88 11.46 7.68
N ALA A 104 -5.92 11.21 6.38
CA ALA A 104 -6.39 9.94 5.83
C ALA A 104 -5.45 8.78 6.21
N HIS A 105 -4.14 8.96 6.14
CA HIS A 105 -3.16 7.98 6.59
C HIS A 105 -3.19 7.78 8.11
N THR A 106 -3.49 8.83 8.88
CA THR A 106 -3.69 8.75 10.33
C THR A 106 -4.86 7.82 10.67
N LEU A 107 -6.00 7.96 9.96
CA LEU A 107 -7.14 7.05 10.11
C LEU A 107 -6.81 5.62 9.67
N LEU A 108 -6.05 5.44 8.58
CA LEU A 108 -5.59 4.10 8.18
C LEU A 108 -4.70 3.44 9.23
N THR A 109 -3.87 4.23 9.93
CA THR A 109 -3.05 3.71 11.03
C THR A 109 -3.91 3.20 12.19
N ALA A 110 -4.98 3.92 12.54
CA ALA A 110 -5.97 3.46 13.51
C ALA A 110 -6.72 2.21 13.02
N ALA A 111 -7.13 2.21 11.75
CA ALA A 111 -7.84 1.08 11.12
C ALA A 111 -6.96 -0.20 11.10
N ARG A 112 -5.64 -0.08 10.90
CA ARG A 112 -4.70 -1.21 11.00
C ARG A 112 -4.72 -1.82 12.40
N LYS A 113 -4.68 -1.01 13.46
CA LYS A 113 -4.77 -1.49 14.84
C LYS A 113 -6.10 -2.16 15.14
N ALA A 114 -7.19 -1.72 14.49
CA ALA A 114 -8.52 -2.30 14.62
C ALA A 114 -8.74 -3.53 13.71
N GLY A 115 -7.81 -3.87 12.81
CA GLY A 115 -7.92 -4.99 11.88
C GLY A 115 -8.89 -4.77 10.72
N ILE A 116 -9.22 -3.52 10.38
CA ILE A 116 -10.18 -3.14 9.32
C ILE A 116 -9.54 -2.24 8.24
N ALA A 117 -8.21 -2.20 8.17
CA ALA A 117 -7.49 -1.29 7.26
C ALA A 117 -7.88 -1.49 5.80
N ASP A 118 -8.02 -2.72 5.32
CA ASP A 118 -8.38 -3.00 3.93
C ASP A 118 -9.73 -2.41 3.53
N ALA A 119 -10.73 -2.50 4.42
CA ALA A 119 -12.06 -1.94 4.17
C ALA A 119 -12.02 -0.40 4.15
N VAL A 120 -11.26 0.21 5.06
CA VAL A 120 -11.11 1.67 5.14
C VAL A 120 -10.33 2.19 3.94
N GLU A 121 -9.22 1.55 3.56
CA GLU A 121 -8.42 1.93 2.40
C GLU A 121 -9.23 1.85 1.11
N GLU A 122 -9.94 0.75 0.89
CA GLU A 122 -10.82 0.57 -0.27
C GLU A 122 -11.93 1.62 -0.32
N ARG A 123 -12.51 1.96 0.84
CA ARG A 123 -13.55 2.99 0.92
C ARG A 123 -12.99 4.37 0.61
N PHE A 124 -11.78 4.68 1.06
CA PHE A 124 -11.12 5.95 0.78
C PHE A 124 -10.80 6.09 -0.70
N TYR A 125 -10.22 5.06 -1.34
CA TYR A 125 -9.99 5.08 -2.78
C TYR A 125 -11.28 5.29 -3.57
N ARG A 126 -12.31 4.51 -3.30
CA ARG A 126 -13.60 4.63 -3.98
C ARG A 126 -14.25 5.99 -3.75
N GLY A 127 -14.25 6.46 -2.51
CA GLY A 127 -14.80 7.76 -2.15
C GLY A 127 -14.14 8.91 -2.90
N SER A 128 -12.82 8.97 -2.90
CA SER A 128 -12.08 10.07 -3.49
C SER A 128 -11.96 9.98 -5.01
N ILE A 129 -11.68 8.79 -5.53
CA ILE A 129 -11.36 8.60 -6.95
C ILE A 129 -12.61 8.45 -7.82
N THR A 130 -13.64 7.75 -7.31
CA THR A 130 -14.85 7.46 -8.09
C THR A 130 -15.99 8.41 -7.76
N GLU A 131 -16.24 8.66 -6.48
CA GLU A 131 -17.44 9.34 -5.99
C GLU A 131 -17.24 10.85 -5.79
N GLY A 132 -16.01 11.35 -5.90
CA GLY A 132 -15.68 12.78 -5.73
C GLY A 132 -15.79 13.26 -4.29
N ARG A 133 -15.72 12.37 -3.31
CA ARG A 133 -15.73 12.71 -1.89
C ARG A 133 -14.34 13.13 -1.42
N SER A 134 -14.29 14.04 -0.46
CA SER A 134 -13.05 14.65 -0.01
C SER A 134 -12.32 13.79 1.04
N LEU A 135 -11.02 13.54 0.82
CA LEU A 135 -10.11 13.04 1.86
C LEU A 135 -9.47 14.18 2.67
N PHE A 136 -9.80 15.43 2.34
CA PHE A 136 -9.20 16.65 2.91
C PHE A 136 -10.19 17.43 3.79
N ASP A 137 -11.46 17.02 3.84
CA ASP A 137 -12.44 17.45 4.80
C ASP A 137 -12.59 16.37 5.88
N ARG A 138 -12.32 16.74 7.13
CA ARG A 138 -12.33 15.78 8.25
C ARG A 138 -13.70 15.13 8.49
N ASN A 139 -14.79 15.86 8.26
CA ASN A 139 -16.13 15.30 8.44
C ASN A 139 -16.41 14.23 7.37
N GLU A 140 -16.05 14.52 6.10
CA GLU A 140 -16.16 13.57 4.99
C GLU A 140 -15.27 12.35 5.23
N LEU A 141 -14.04 12.58 5.67
CA LEU A 141 -13.08 11.52 5.95
C LEU A 141 -13.55 10.58 7.07
N VAL A 142 -14.07 11.14 8.16
CA VAL A 142 -14.70 10.36 9.26
C VAL A 142 -15.93 9.60 8.74
N ALA A 143 -16.77 10.23 7.90
CA ALA A 143 -17.95 9.56 7.34
C ALA A 143 -17.53 8.35 6.48
N LEU A 144 -16.50 8.49 5.62
CA LEU A 144 -15.95 7.39 4.83
C LEU A 144 -15.39 6.25 5.71
N ALA A 145 -14.69 6.59 6.78
CA ALA A 145 -14.18 5.59 7.73
C ALA A 145 -15.30 4.84 8.44
N VAL A 146 -16.37 5.54 8.83
CA VAL A 146 -17.57 4.95 9.44
C VAL A 146 -18.30 4.01 8.47
N GLU A 147 -18.45 4.40 7.21
CA GLU A 147 -19.02 3.56 6.15
C GLU A 147 -18.20 2.26 5.95
N ALA A 148 -16.91 2.30 6.24
CA ALA A 148 -16.01 1.14 6.19
C ALA A 148 -16.01 0.30 7.49
N GLY A 149 -16.81 0.68 8.49
CA GLY A 149 -16.98 -0.07 9.74
C GLY A 149 -16.19 0.46 10.94
N MET A 150 -15.52 1.62 10.84
CA MET A 150 -14.90 2.25 12.00
C MET A 150 -15.97 2.92 12.89
N ALA A 151 -15.86 2.81 14.21
CA ALA A 151 -16.74 3.59 15.08
C ALA A 151 -16.42 5.09 14.96
N LYS A 152 -17.44 5.93 14.89
CA LYS A 152 -17.25 7.39 14.70
C LYS A 152 -16.35 7.99 15.77
N ILE A 153 -16.56 7.62 17.02
CA ILE A 153 -15.75 8.12 18.15
C ILE A 153 -14.29 7.75 18.02
N ASP A 154 -13.97 6.55 17.49
CA ASP A 154 -12.59 6.08 17.28
C ASP A 154 -11.95 6.81 16.11
N ALA A 155 -12.70 7.10 15.04
CA ALA A 155 -12.20 7.87 13.90
C ALA A 155 -11.88 9.32 14.30
N GLU A 156 -12.79 9.98 15.04
CA GLU A 156 -12.57 11.34 15.56
C GLU A 156 -11.36 11.39 16.51
N ALA A 157 -11.26 10.43 17.45
CA ALA A 157 -10.14 10.33 18.38
C ALA A 157 -8.81 10.05 17.67
N ALA A 158 -8.83 9.24 16.59
CA ALA A 158 -7.64 8.94 15.81
C ALA A 158 -7.04 10.17 15.13
N LEU A 159 -7.86 11.08 14.64
CA LEU A 159 -7.43 12.33 14.01
C LEU A 159 -6.71 13.29 14.97
N GLU A 160 -6.93 13.15 16.26
CA GLU A 160 -6.28 13.93 17.32
C GLU A 160 -5.10 13.19 17.98
N ASN A 161 -4.76 11.99 17.48
CA ASN A 161 -3.73 11.15 18.07
C ASN A 161 -2.36 11.40 17.43
N ASP A 162 -1.47 12.03 18.17
CA ASP A 162 -0.11 12.36 17.72
C ASP A 162 0.76 11.12 17.44
N ASP A 163 0.53 10.00 18.13
CA ASP A 163 1.28 8.75 17.88
C ASP A 163 0.95 8.18 16.50
N PHE A 164 -0.30 8.34 16.03
CA PHE A 164 -0.67 7.91 14.68
C PHE A 164 -0.06 8.81 13.62
N ARG A 165 -0.01 10.12 13.83
CA ARG A 165 0.72 11.06 12.96
C ARG A 165 2.21 10.77 12.93
N ALA A 166 2.80 10.51 14.08
CA ALA A 166 4.21 10.12 14.19
C ALA A 166 4.50 8.80 13.44
N SER A 167 3.54 7.85 13.45
CA SER A 167 3.65 6.62 12.66
C SER A 167 3.68 6.90 11.16
N VAL A 168 2.83 7.81 10.66
CA VAL A 168 2.84 8.24 9.24
C VAL A 168 4.21 8.84 8.86
N ALA A 169 4.73 9.75 9.69
CA ALA A 169 6.04 10.35 9.46
C ALA A 169 7.18 9.31 9.53
N GLY A 170 7.05 8.31 10.40
CA GLY A 170 7.99 7.19 10.52
C GLY A 170 8.02 6.32 9.28
N ASP A 171 6.86 5.97 8.71
CA ASP A 171 6.73 5.22 7.45
C ASP A 171 7.44 5.94 6.30
N GLU A 172 7.25 7.27 6.18
CA GLU A 172 7.91 8.08 5.15
C GLU A 172 9.43 8.19 5.37
N ALA A 173 9.88 8.29 6.63
CA ALA A 173 11.29 8.31 6.94
C ALA A 173 11.95 6.96 6.58
N HIS A 174 11.27 5.85 6.88
CA HIS A 174 11.70 4.52 6.48
C HIS A 174 11.77 4.39 4.95
N ALA A 175 10.72 4.79 4.22
CA ALA A 175 10.73 4.80 2.76
C ALA A 175 11.97 5.52 2.19
N ARG A 176 12.25 6.72 2.69
CA ARG A 176 13.44 7.50 2.28
C ARG A 176 14.75 6.78 2.59
N SER A 177 14.87 6.13 3.75
CA SER A 177 16.10 5.44 4.17
C SER A 177 16.45 4.26 3.28
N ILE A 178 15.45 3.61 2.66
CA ILE A 178 15.63 2.48 1.74
C ILE A 178 15.54 2.88 0.27
N GLY A 179 15.50 4.19 -0.04
CA GLY A 179 15.53 4.70 -1.42
C GLY A 179 14.20 4.71 -2.15
N VAL A 180 13.06 4.52 -1.46
CA VAL A 180 11.73 4.66 -2.04
C VAL A 180 11.48 6.15 -2.32
N SER A 181 11.28 6.50 -3.59
CA SER A 181 11.08 7.87 -4.07
C SER A 181 9.71 8.11 -4.71
N GLY A 182 8.84 7.12 -4.70
CA GLY A 182 7.49 7.19 -5.26
C GLY A 182 6.70 5.92 -4.98
N VAL A 183 5.41 5.96 -5.20
CA VAL A 183 4.48 4.86 -4.90
C VAL A 183 3.62 4.51 -6.12
N PRO A 184 3.10 3.26 -6.18
CA PRO A 184 3.22 2.18 -5.20
C PRO A 184 4.59 1.47 -5.26
N VAL A 185 5.07 1.00 -4.10
CA VAL A 185 6.26 0.15 -4.00
C VAL A 185 5.98 -1.00 -3.04
N PHE A 186 6.43 -2.20 -3.42
CA PHE A 186 6.32 -3.43 -2.65
C PHE A 186 7.73 -3.93 -2.36
N VAL A 187 8.09 -4.11 -1.10
CA VAL A 187 9.40 -4.64 -0.70
C VAL A 187 9.17 -6.01 -0.05
N MET A 188 9.77 -7.04 -0.62
CA MET A 188 9.64 -8.43 -0.17
C MET A 188 10.89 -8.84 0.60
N ASN A 189 10.71 -9.30 1.85
CA ASN A 189 11.77 -9.75 2.76
C ASN A 189 12.94 -8.74 2.89
N GLU A 190 12.66 -7.44 2.79
CA GLU A 190 13.66 -6.35 2.84
C GLU A 190 14.77 -6.46 1.76
N LYS A 191 14.60 -7.34 0.77
CA LYS A 191 15.59 -7.64 -0.28
C LYS A 191 15.16 -7.20 -1.66
N TYR A 192 13.90 -7.42 -2.03
CA TYR A 192 13.42 -7.23 -3.40
C TYR A 192 12.35 -6.17 -3.46
N ALA A 193 12.56 -5.16 -4.29
CA ALA A 193 11.62 -4.07 -4.49
C ALA A 193 10.93 -4.18 -5.86
N ILE A 194 9.62 -4.07 -5.87
CA ILE A 194 8.78 -3.97 -7.06
C ILE A 194 8.12 -2.60 -7.05
N SER A 195 8.35 -1.81 -8.08
CA SER A 195 7.76 -0.48 -8.23
C SER A 195 6.62 -0.47 -9.25
N GLY A 196 5.61 0.32 -8.97
CA GLY A 196 4.48 0.56 -9.86
C GLY A 196 3.41 -0.54 -9.85
N ALA A 197 2.37 -0.32 -10.64
CA ALA A 197 1.23 -1.21 -10.76
C ALA A 197 1.53 -2.35 -11.76
N GLN A 198 2.39 -3.29 -11.37
CA GLN A 198 2.72 -4.47 -12.15
C GLN A 198 1.48 -5.35 -12.39
N SER A 199 1.55 -6.30 -13.32
CA SER A 199 0.48 -7.28 -13.54
C SER A 199 0.37 -8.28 -12.37
N ALA A 200 -0.80 -8.90 -12.22
CA ALA A 200 -1.00 -9.96 -11.22
C ALA A 200 0.00 -11.12 -11.39
N ASP A 201 0.30 -11.49 -12.65
CA ASP A 201 1.28 -12.53 -12.95
C ASP A 201 2.70 -12.13 -12.53
N ASN A 202 3.08 -10.85 -12.70
CA ASN A 202 4.39 -10.37 -12.26
C ASN A 202 4.50 -10.41 -10.73
N PHE A 203 3.44 -10.03 -10.01
CA PHE A 203 3.40 -10.16 -8.56
C PHE A 203 3.48 -11.62 -8.11
N LEU A 204 2.71 -12.52 -8.74
CA LEU A 204 2.75 -13.96 -8.44
C LEU A 204 4.14 -14.57 -8.68
N ASN A 205 4.77 -14.23 -9.81
CA ASN A 205 6.11 -14.72 -10.13
C ASN A 205 7.16 -14.24 -9.12
N ALA A 206 7.07 -12.97 -8.70
CA ALA A 206 7.96 -12.42 -7.69
C ALA A 206 7.75 -13.09 -6.31
N LEU A 207 6.49 -13.32 -5.91
CA LEU A 207 6.18 -14.06 -4.67
C LEU A 207 6.80 -15.45 -4.67
N ARG A 208 6.65 -16.19 -5.77
CA ARG A 208 7.24 -17.54 -5.93
C ARG A 208 8.75 -17.49 -5.88
N GLN A 209 9.39 -16.58 -6.61
CA GLN A 209 10.84 -16.45 -6.62
C GLN A 209 11.39 -16.19 -5.22
N VAL A 210 10.86 -15.19 -4.52
CA VAL A 210 11.33 -14.83 -3.17
C VAL A 210 11.06 -15.94 -2.17
N TRP A 211 9.95 -16.66 -2.32
CA TRP A 211 9.63 -17.82 -1.52
C TRP A 211 10.63 -18.96 -1.71
N ASP A 212 10.95 -19.34 -2.95
CA ASP A 212 11.88 -20.43 -3.28
C ASP A 212 13.30 -20.13 -2.77
N GLU A 213 13.74 -18.88 -2.90
CA GLU A 213 15.04 -18.45 -2.37
C GLU A 213 15.08 -18.57 -0.84
N GLN A 214 14.02 -18.13 -0.15
CA GLN A 214 13.91 -18.24 1.31
C GLN A 214 13.92 -19.71 1.78
N GLN A 215 13.25 -20.61 1.07
CA GLN A 215 13.26 -22.05 1.39
C GLN A 215 14.67 -22.64 1.24
N THR A 216 15.40 -22.21 0.22
CA THR A 216 16.78 -22.65 -0.02
C THR A 216 17.72 -22.20 1.11
N GLU A 217 17.62 -20.91 1.51
CA GLU A 217 18.40 -20.37 2.63
C GLU A 217 18.08 -21.08 3.96
N PHE A 218 16.80 -21.33 4.23
CA PHE A 218 16.35 -22.04 5.44
C PHE A 218 16.87 -23.48 5.49
N SER A 219 16.83 -24.21 4.37
CA SER A 219 17.32 -25.58 4.27
C SER A 219 18.85 -25.65 4.45
N ALA A 220 19.59 -24.69 3.90
CA ALA A 220 21.04 -24.61 4.05
C ALA A 220 21.46 -24.38 5.51
N THR A 221 20.72 -23.53 6.22
CA THR A 221 20.99 -23.21 7.63
C THR A 221 20.64 -24.41 8.56
N ALA A 222 19.56 -25.13 8.28
CA ALA A 222 19.16 -26.31 9.02
C ALA A 222 20.15 -27.49 8.87
N GLY A 223 20.79 -27.59 7.69
CA GLY A 223 21.80 -28.64 7.43
C GLY A 223 23.13 -28.43 8.14
N GLN A 224 23.46 -27.18 8.53
CA GLN A 224 24.72 -26.87 9.23
C GLN A 224 24.69 -27.16 10.75
N THR A 225 23.53 -27.37 11.34
CA THR A 225 23.39 -27.69 12.77
C THR A 225 23.55 -29.17 13.12
N CYS A 226 23.75 -30.05 12.14
CA CYS A 226 23.91 -31.50 12.33
C CYS A 226 25.34 -32.03 12.09
N GLY A 227 26.35 -31.20 12.29
CA GLY A 227 27.73 -31.60 11.99
C GLY A 227 28.75 -31.09 13.00
N THR A 228 28.73 -31.53 14.27
CA THR A 228 29.92 -31.63 15.13
C THR A 228 29.54 -32.20 16.52
N GLU A 229 29.28 -33.50 16.62
CA GLU A 229 29.70 -34.26 17.83
C GLU A 229 29.97 -35.69 17.39
N GLY A 230 31.27 -36.00 17.48
CA GLY A 230 31.81 -37.29 17.09
C GLY A 230 31.20 -38.42 17.90
N CYS A 231 30.87 -39.51 17.24
CA CYS A 231 30.88 -40.85 17.83
C CYS A 231 32.29 -41.12 18.38
N SER A 232 32.44 -41.09 19.70
CA SER A 232 33.52 -41.79 20.38
C SER A 232 33.00 -43.14 20.86
N ILE A 233 33.73 -44.15 20.51
CA ILE A 233 33.65 -45.58 20.79
C ILE A 233 33.52 -45.87 22.29
#